data_cd07b7bded725efce45edc83ec13fdd0
#
_entry.id   cd07b7bded725efce45edc83ec13fdd0
#
_cell.length_a   1.000
_cell.length_b   1.000
_cell.length_c   1.000
_cell.angle_alpha   90.00
_cell.angle_beta   90.00
_cell.angle_gamma   90.00
#
_symmetry.space_group_name_H-M   'P 1'
#
loop_
_entity.id
_entity.type
_entity.pdbx_description
1 polymer ?
#
loop_
_entity_poly.entity_id
_entity_poly.type
_entity_poly.pdbx_seq_one_letter_code
_entity_poly.pdbx_strand_id
1 'polypeptide(L)'
;MGREGRHEGLTPFATIGPMTDSHGGATISTHVAEAAGPGPAPVTTIRVLLFSDDSATRDAVRLGVGRRPARDVEVSSWLECATPAAVVAEVEGGGFDVLILDGESSPIGGLGLAKQLKNEIFDCPPILVLTGRPQDAWLAAWSQADLAVPHPLDPIALARAVADLGRRTNPAG
;
A
#
# COMPACT_ATOMS: atom_id res chain seq x y z
N MET A 1 -58.43 46.38 -12.72
CA MET A 1 -58.59 47.37 -11.63
C MET A 1 -57.26 47.44 -10.98
N GLY A 2 -56.49 48.43 -11.26
CA GLY A 2 -56.45 49.85 -11.09
C GLY A 2 -55.28 50.13 -10.22
N ARG A 3 -54.39 50.76 -10.79
CA ARG A 3 -53.80 52.12 -10.73
C ARG A 3 -52.58 52.18 -9.84
N GLU A 4 -51.42 52.47 -10.38
CA GLU A 4 -50.78 53.77 -10.68
C GLU A 4 -50.36 54.54 -9.42
N GLY A 5 -49.12 54.96 -9.42
CA GLY A 5 -48.56 55.96 -8.50
C GLY A 5 -47.06 56.17 -8.73
N ARG A 6 -46.71 56.93 -9.75
CA ARG A 6 -45.45 57.62 -9.96
C ARG A 6 -45.26 58.70 -8.89
N HIS A 7 -43.99 58.96 -8.56
CA HIS A 7 -43.47 60.33 -8.49
C HIS A 7 -41.94 60.33 -8.41
N GLU A 8 -41.39 60.94 -9.36
CA GLU A 8 -40.23 61.70 -9.69
C GLU A 8 -39.85 62.70 -8.61
N GLY A 9 -38.57 63.05 -8.62
CA GLY A 9 -38.11 64.31 -7.96
C GLY A 9 -36.60 64.28 -7.66
N LEU A 10 -35.85 64.65 -8.63
CA LEU A 10 -34.89 65.75 -8.74
C LEU A 10 -33.70 65.79 -7.76
N THR A 11 -32.48 65.67 -8.39
CA THR A 11 -31.22 66.31 -7.96
C THR A 11 -31.35 67.83 -7.76
N PRO A 12 -30.43 68.56 -7.10
CA PRO A 12 -29.09 68.76 -7.58
C PRO A 12 -28.00 69.14 -6.52
N PHE A 13 -26.81 69.37 -7.06
CA PHE A 13 -25.70 70.30 -6.72
C PHE A 13 -24.45 69.73 -6.02
N ALA A 14 -23.42 69.88 -6.79
CA ALA A 14 -22.01 69.75 -6.52
C ALA A 14 -21.53 70.78 -5.46
N THR A 15 -20.50 70.35 -4.74
CA THR A 15 -19.56 71.29 -4.14
C THR A 15 -18.13 70.69 -4.25
N ILE A 16 -17.30 71.44 -4.94
CA ILE A 16 -15.87 71.16 -5.17
C ILE A 16 -15.09 71.79 -4.00
N GLY A 17 -14.08 71.07 -3.50
CA GLY A 17 -12.98 71.68 -2.75
C GLY A 17 -12.17 70.63 -1.96
N PRO A 18 -10.89 70.91 -1.66
CA PRO A 18 -9.74 70.83 -2.55
C PRO A 18 -8.83 69.63 -2.20
N MET A 19 -7.92 69.35 -3.14
CA MET A 19 -6.79 68.41 -3.05
C MET A 19 -5.93 68.63 -1.80
N THR A 20 -5.62 67.53 -1.09
CA THR A 20 -4.36 67.41 -0.36
C THR A 20 -3.77 66.06 -0.67
N ASP A 21 -2.61 66.10 -1.30
CA ASP A 21 -1.67 65.01 -1.41
C ASP A 21 -1.38 64.39 -0.03
N SER A 22 -1.47 63.06 0.04
CA SER A 22 -0.74 62.30 1.05
C SER A 22 -0.39 60.97 0.50
N HIS A 23 0.92 60.82 0.29
CA HIS A 23 1.62 59.55 0.04
C HIS A 23 1.19 58.52 1.06
N GLY A 24 0.45 57.49 0.62
CA GLY A 24 0.19 56.30 1.39
C GLY A 24 0.62 55.10 0.56
N GLY A 25 1.77 54.53 0.89
CA GLY A 25 2.33 53.41 0.22
C GLY A 25 1.38 52.25 0.13
N ALA A 26 1.12 51.77 -1.06
CA ALA A 26 0.50 50.50 -1.33
C ALA A 26 1.45 49.41 -0.88
N THR A 27 1.26 48.87 0.32
CA THR A 27 1.85 47.60 0.73
C THR A 27 1.18 46.52 -0.12
N ILE A 28 1.88 46.11 -1.16
CA ILE A 28 1.56 44.91 -1.91
C ILE A 28 1.88 43.76 -0.95
N SER A 29 0.87 43.27 -0.25
CA SER A 29 0.95 42.04 0.50
C SER A 29 1.06 40.91 -0.53
N THR A 30 2.29 40.58 -0.87
CA THR A 30 2.60 39.38 -1.65
C THR A 30 2.27 38.20 -0.74
N HIS A 31 1.05 37.71 -0.83
CA HIS A 31 0.69 36.40 -0.33
C HIS A 31 1.49 35.41 -1.18
N VAL A 32 2.68 35.07 -0.71
CA VAL A 32 3.38 33.89 -1.18
C VAL A 32 2.50 32.74 -0.75
N ALA A 33 1.73 32.20 -1.69
CA ALA A 33 1.06 30.93 -1.52
C ALA A 33 2.21 29.91 -1.30
N GLU A 34 2.43 29.59 -0.03
CA GLU A 34 3.29 28.49 0.38
C GLU A 34 2.71 27.25 -0.29
N ALA A 35 3.37 26.82 -1.36
CA ALA A 35 3.03 25.59 -2.05
C ALA A 35 3.15 24.49 -1.00
N ALA A 36 2.03 23.97 -0.55
CA ALA A 36 1.99 22.76 0.26
C ALA A 36 2.83 21.72 -0.48
N GLY A 37 3.97 21.37 0.09
CA GLY A 37 4.81 20.33 -0.46
C GLY A 37 3.99 19.06 -0.69
N PRO A 38 4.40 18.17 -1.60
CA PRO A 38 3.68 16.94 -1.84
C PRO A 38 3.45 16.24 -0.51
N GLY A 39 2.18 15.99 -0.19
CA GLY A 39 1.79 15.27 1.03
C GLY A 39 2.52 13.92 1.10
N PRO A 40 2.59 13.28 2.26
CA PRO A 40 3.26 12.00 2.39
C PRO A 40 2.68 11.04 1.34
N ALA A 41 3.59 10.37 0.61
CA ALA A 41 3.21 9.40 -0.41
C ALA A 41 2.25 8.35 0.21
N PRO A 42 1.22 7.92 -0.52
CA PRO A 42 0.28 6.92 -0.03
C PRO A 42 1.03 5.65 0.39
N VAL A 43 0.69 5.12 1.56
CA VAL A 43 1.27 3.89 2.09
C VAL A 43 0.32 2.74 1.79
N THR A 44 0.79 1.76 1.03
CA THR A 44 0.07 0.51 0.79
C THR A 44 0.10 -0.34 2.04
N THR A 45 -1.07 -0.69 2.55
CA THR A 45 -1.21 -1.54 3.74
C THR A 45 -1.54 -2.96 3.32
N ILE A 46 -0.77 -3.94 3.78
CA ILE A 46 -0.92 -5.34 3.39
C ILE A 46 -1.14 -6.27 4.58
N ARG A 47 -1.89 -7.35 4.34
CA ARG A 47 -2.09 -8.48 5.25
C ARG A 47 -1.32 -9.68 4.72
N VAL A 48 -0.49 -10.27 5.56
CA VAL A 48 0.42 -11.36 5.16
C VAL A 48 0.04 -12.65 5.86
N LEU A 49 -0.11 -13.74 5.10
CA LEU A 49 -0.16 -15.09 5.62
C LEU A 49 1.24 -15.72 5.48
N LEU A 50 1.72 -16.33 6.55
CA LEU A 50 3.02 -16.99 6.62
C LEU A 50 2.85 -18.45 7.01
N PHE A 51 3.35 -19.35 6.16
CA PHE A 51 3.37 -20.78 6.40
C PHE A 51 4.78 -21.30 6.58
N SER A 52 5.03 -21.96 7.68
CA SER A 52 6.15 -22.84 7.96
C SER A 52 5.80 -23.75 9.15
N ASP A 53 6.17 -25.02 9.12
CA ASP A 53 6.05 -25.93 10.26
C ASP A 53 7.10 -25.61 11.35
N ASP A 54 8.17 -24.89 11.00
CA ASP A 54 9.21 -24.42 11.92
C ASP A 54 8.93 -23.00 12.44
N SER A 55 8.76 -22.86 13.75
CA SER A 55 8.54 -21.57 14.41
C SER A 55 9.76 -20.64 14.28
N ALA A 56 10.98 -21.17 14.25
CA ALA A 56 12.17 -20.34 14.11
C ALA A 56 12.23 -19.69 12.72
N THR A 57 11.82 -20.41 11.68
CA THR A 57 11.66 -19.86 10.33
C THR A 57 10.60 -18.77 10.30
N ARG A 58 9.44 -18.95 10.95
CA ARG A 58 8.40 -17.91 11.02
C ARG A 58 8.91 -16.65 11.71
N ASP A 59 9.62 -16.79 12.83
CA ASP A 59 10.22 -15.67 13.55
C ASP A 59 11.26 -14.93 12.70
N ALA A 60 12.13 -15.68 12.00
CA ALA A 60 13.13 -15.09 11.11
C ALA A 60 12.50 -14.30 9.95
N VAL A 61 11.43 -14.83 9.35
CA VAL A 61 10.68 -14.14 8.30
C VAL A 61 10.06 -12.84 8.81
N ARG A 62 9.36 -12.89 9.94
CA ARG A 62 8.73 -11.70 10.54
C ARG A 62 9.75 -10.63 10.91
N LEU A 63 10.88 -11.05 11.47
CA LEU A 63 11.97 -10.14 11.81
C LEU A 63 12.58 -9.51 10.57
N GLY A 64 12.82 -10.31 9.52
CA GLY A 64 13.43 -9.87 8.28
C GLY A 64 12.54 -8.92 7.47
N VAL A 65 11.25 -9.18 7.39
CA VAL A 65 10.28 -8.31 6.71
C VAL A 65 9.98 -7.06 7.54
N GLY A 66 9.82 -7.23 8.85
CA GLY A 66 9.45 -6.15 9.76
C GLY A 66 8.04 -5.59 9.49
N ARG A 67 7.73 -4.50 10.17
CA ARG A 67 6.45 -3.81 9.98
C ARG A 67 6.40 -2.99 8.68
N ARG A 68 7.54 -2.47 8.22
CA ARG A 68 7.66 -1.62 7.03
C ARG A 68 8.72 -2.17 6.09
N PRO A 69 8.39 -3.13 5.24
CA PRO A 69 9.34 -3.69 4.27
C PRO A 69 9.81 -2.66 3.23
N ALA A 70 9.05 -1.59 3.02
CA ALA A 70 9.44 -0.44 2.20
C ALA A 70 8.79 0.84 2.76
N ARG A 71 9.25 2.01 2.28
CA ARG A 71 8.69 3.31 2.73
C ARG A 71 7.21 3.46 2.43
N ASP A 72 6.78 2.87 1.34
CA ASP A 72 5.43 2.92 0.77
C ASP A 72 4.59 1.67 1.06
N VAL A 73 5.13 0.70 1.83
CA VAL A 73 4.42 -0.54 2.18
C VAL A 73 4.49 -0.81 3.69
N GLU A 74 3.35 -1.09 4.29
CA GLU A 74 3.23 -1.43 5.71
C GLU A 74 2.44 -2.74 5.89
N VAL A 75 2.96 -3.65 6.70
CA VAL A 75 2.26 -4.88 7.09
C VAL A 75 1.35 -4.56 8.27
N SER A 76 0.03 -4.63 8.05
CA SER A 76 -0.98 -4.38 9.08
C SER A 76 -1.22 -5.58 9.99
N SER A 77 -1.12 -6.78 9.43
CA SER A 77 -1.34 -8.01 10.18
C SER A 77 -0.60 -9.20 9.59
N TRP A 78 -0.27 -10.12 10.47
CA TRP A 78 0.30 -11.42 10.17
C TRP A 78 -0.65 -12.52 10.61
N LEU A 79 -0.88 -13.52 9.76
CA LEU A 79 -1.45 -14.80 10.15
C LEU A 79 -0.41 -15.89 9.93
N GLU A 80 -0.08 -16.62 10.97
CA GLU A 80 0.88 -17.72 10.92
C GLU A 80 0.16 -19.07 10.88
N CYS A 81 0.50 -19.89 9.91
CA CYS A 81 0.00 -21.25 9.77
C CYS A 81 1.16 -22.25 9.91
N ALA A 82 0.95 -23.31 10.67
CA ALA A 82 1.91 -24.37 10.84
C ALA A 82 1.57 -25.62 10.00
N THR A 83 0.41 -25.63 9.33
CA THR A 83 -0.04 -26.77 8.51
C THR A 83 -0.59 -26.31 7.17
N PRO A 84 -0.43 -27.11 6.09
CA PRO A 84 -1.00 -26.81 4.78
C PRO A 84 -2.52 -26.67 4.79
N ALA A 85 -3.20 -27.51 5.58
CA ALA A 85 -4.67 -27.45 5.68
C ALA A 85 -5.17 -26.13 6.26
N ALA A 86 -4.47 -25.59 7.26
CA ALA A 86 -4.78 -24.25 7.79
C ALA A 86 -4.60 -23.16 6.74
N VAL A 87 -3.53 -23.23 5.93
CA VAL A 87 -3.30 -22.27 4.84
C VAL A 87 -4.45 -22.28 3.85
N VAL A 88 -4.87 -23.47 3.37
CA VAL A 88 -5.96 -23.59 2.40
C VAL A 88 -7.24 -22.97 2.96
N ALA A 89 -7.64 -23.34 4.19
CA ALA A 89 -8.85 -22.82 4.83
C ALA A 89 -8.84 -21.28 4.97
N GLU A 90 -7.69 -20.71 5.36
CA GLU A 90 -7.55 -19.26 5.55
C GLU A 90 -7.55 -18.51 4.21
N VAL A 91 -6.88 -19.05 3.18
CA VAL A 91 -6.84 -18.42 1.85
C VAL A 91 -8.21 -18.49 1.17
N GLU A 92 -8.97 -19.58 1.34
CA GLU A 92 -10.36 -19.67 0.89
C GLU A 92 -11.27 -18.64 1.57
N GLY A 93 -11.01 -18.34 2.84
CA GLY A 93 -11.69 -17.27 3.57
C GLY A 93 -11.34 -15.86 3.06
N GLY A 94 -10.25 -15.71 2.35
CA GLY A 94 -9.79 -14.48 1.70
C GLY A 94 -9.21 -13.43 2.65
N GLY A 95 -8.86 -12.29 2.07
CA GLY A 95 -8.43 -11.10 2.83
C GLY A 95 -6.94 -11.04 3.11
N PHE A 96 -6.12 -11.76 2.36
CA PHE A 96 -4.65 -11.64 2.36
C PHE A 96 -4.17 -10.99 1.07
N ASP A 97 -3.12 -10.21 1.20
CA ASP A 97 -2.51 -9.50 0.08
C ASP A 97 -1.23 -10.19 -0.41
N VAL A 98 -0.55 -10.93 0.48
CA VAL A 98 0.68 -11.68 0.16
C VAL A 98 0.69 -12.98 0.98
N LEU A 99 1.07 -14.08 0.31
CA LEU A 99 1.33 -15.36 0.96
C LEU A 99 2.84 -15.64 0.94
N ILE A 100 3.40 -16.05 2.10
CA ILE A 100 4.80 -16.50 2.21
C ILE A 100 4.76 -17.97 2.61
N LEU A 101 5.29 -18.84 1.75
CA LEU A 101 5.22 -20.28 1.94
C LEU A 101 6.63 -20.89 2.01
N ASP A 102 6.93 -21.56 3.10
CA ASP A 102 8.20 -22.23 3.30
C ASP A 102 8.27 -23.53 2.50
N GLY A 103 9.17 -23.56 1.51
CA GLY A 103 9.39 -24.72 0.64
C GLY A 103 9.98 -25.94 1.34
N GLU A 104 10.63 -25.76 2.49
CA GLU A 104 11.25 -26.82 3.27
C GLU A 104 10.33 -27.47 4.30
N SER A 105 9.12 -26.94 4.48
CA SER A 105 8.14 -27.50 5.42
C SER A 105 7.68 -28.91 5.05
N SER A 106 7.39 -29.73 6.06
CA SER A 106 6.91 -31.11 5.93
C SER A 106 5.44 -31.23 6.35
N PRO A 107 4.67 -32.20 5.84
CA PRO A 107 4.97 -33.20 4.78
C PRO A 107 4.80 -32.66 3.35
N ILE A 108 4.15 -31.49 3.19
CA ILE A 108 3.97 -30.83 1.90
C ILE A 108 4.66 -29.47 2.00
N GLY A 109 5.74 -29.31 1.25
CA GLY A 109 6.48 -28.04 1.18
C GLY A 109 5.67 -26.92 0.51
N GLY A 110 6.06 -25.68 0.80
CA GLY A 110 5.41 -24.49 0.25
C GLY A 110 5.32 -24.46 -1.27
N LEU A 111 6.21 -25.13 -1.99
CA LEU A 111 6.18 -25.24 -3.44
C LEU A 111 4.98 -26.04 -3.95
N GLY A 112 4.70 -27.21 -3.34
CA GLY A 112 3.53 -28.01 -3.67
C GLY A 112 2.23 -27.29 -3.30
N LEU A 113 2.23 -26.66 -2.13
CA LEU A 113 1.10 -25.87 -1.65
C LEU A 113 0.84 -24.64 -2.54
N ALA A 114 1.89 -23.93 -2.99
CA ALA A 114 1.74 -22.82 -3.92
C ALA A 114 1.04 -23.24 -5.21
N LYS A 115 1.48 -24.38 -5.78
CA LYS A 115 0.86 -24.92 -6.99
C LYS A 115 -0.59 -25.29 -6.78
N GLN A 116 -0.92 -25.91 -5.64
CA GLN A 116 -2.30 -26.23 -5.28
C GLN A 116 -3.15 -24.97 -5.21
N LEU A 117 -2.74 -23.97 -4.43
CA LEU A 117 -3.49 -22.72 -4.25
C LEU A 117 -3.72 -21.99 -5.58
N LYS A 118 -2.69 -21.90 -6.43
CA LYS A 118 -2.80 -21.25 -7.76
C LYS A 118 -3.74 -21.98 -8.70
N ASN A 119 -3.91 -23.28 -8.56
CA ASN A 119 -4.83 -24.07 -9.40
C ASN A 119 -6.27 -24.10 -8.88
N GLU A 120 -6.46 -24.03 -7.56
CA GLU A 120 -7.75 -24.20 -6.93
C GLU A 120 -8.46 -22.89 -6.60
N ILE A 121 -7.70 -21.80 -6.37
CA ILE A 121 -8.25 -20.51 -5.94
C ILE A 121 -8.13 -19.49 -7.08
N PHE A 122 -9.28 -19.02 -7.57
CA PHE A 122 -9.36 -18.12 -8.73
C PHE A 122 -8.58 -16.81 -8.54
N ASP A 123 -8.82 -16.11 -7.43
CA ASP A 123 -8.14 -14.86 -7.08
C ASP A 123 -7.05 -15.11 -6.03
N CYS A 124 -6.21 -16.13 -6.25
CA CYS A 124 -5.13 -16.47 -5.34
C CYS A 124 -4.17 -15.29 -5.18
N PRO A 125 -3.93 -14.83 -3.95
CA PRO A 125 -2.95 -13.78 -3.68
C PRO A 125 -1.56 -14.13 -4.24
N PRO A 126 -0.70 -13.13 -4.52
CA PRO A 126 0.67 -13.39 -4.91
C PRO A 126 1.43 -14.16 -3.84
N ILE A 127 2.23 -15.12 -4.30
CA ILE A 127 2.94 -16.07 -3.46
C ILE A 127 4.44 -15.85 -3.54
N LEU A 128 5.08 -15.66 -2.38
CA LEU A 128 6.51 -15.76 -2.17
C LEU A 128 6.83 -17.15 -1.60
N VAL A 129 7.70 -17.91 -2.26
CA VAL A 129 8.20 -19.16 -1.70
C VAL A 129 9.61 -18.98 -1.12
N LEU A 130 9.87 -19.60 0.02
CA LEU A 130 11.21 -19.74 0.56
C LEU A 130 11.78 -21.06 0.04
N THR A 131 12.96 -21.02 -0.59
CA THR A 131 13.61 -22.23 -1.15
C THR A 131 14.82 -22.60 -0.33
N GLY A 132 15.13 -23.92 -0.26
CA GLY A 132 16.28 -24.41 0.51
C GLY A 132 17.61 -23.94 -0.05
N ARG A 133 17.70 -23.74 -1.37
CA ARG A 133 18.95 -23.39 -2.05
C ARG A 133 18.71 -22.43 -3.23
N PRO A 134 19.70 -21.59 -3.58
CA PRO A 134 19.58 -20.69 -4.73
C PRO A 134 19.31 -21.42 -6.07
N GLN A 135 19.88 -22.62 -6.25
CA GLN A 135 19.67 -23.44 -7.45
C GLN A 135 18.25 -23.99 -7.58
N ASP A 136 17.44 -23.94 -6.52
CA ASP A 136 16.07 -24.42 -6.52
C ASP A 136 15.07 -23.34 -7.04
N ALA A 137 15.56 -22.18 -7.46
CA ALA A 137 14.73 -21.08 -7.97
C ALA A 137 13.83 -21.49 -9.17
N TRP A 138 14.22 -22.49 -9.98
CA TRP A 138 13.39 -23.02 -11.05
C TRP A 138 12.11 -23.71 -10.54
N LEU A 139 12.14 -24.24 -9.30
CA LEU A 139 10.98 -24.83 -8.66
C LEU A 139 9.90 -23.80 -8.36
N ALA A 140 10.28 -22.53 -8.14
CA ALA A 140 9.32 -21.44 -7.99
C ALA A 140 8.47 -21.27 -9.25
N ALA A 141 9.10 -21.30 -10.44
CA ALA A 141 8.37 -21.25 -11.71
C ALA A 141 7.44 -22.48 -11.88
N TRP A 142 7.91 -23.67 -11.52
CA TRP A 142 7.10 -24.88 -11.55
C TRP A 142 5.87 -24.80 -10.61
N SER A 143 6.05 -24.22 -9.42
CA SER A 143 4.99 -24.05 -8.42
C SER A 143 4.03 -22.91 -8.73
N GLN A 144 4.29 -22.13 -9.77
CA GLN A 144 3.56 -20.90 -10.12
C GLN A 144 3.66 -19.80 -9.04
N ALA A 145 4.66 -19.88 -8.18
CA ALA A 145 4.93 -18.81 -7.23
C ALA A 145 5.40 -17.54 -7.96
N ASP A 146 5.02 -16.38 -7.44
CA ASP A 146 5.33 -15.09 -8.06
C ASP A 146 6.78 -14.66 -7.83
N LEU A 147 7.34 -15.00 -6.66
CA LEU A 147 8.74 -14.76 -6.29
C LEU A 147 9.30 -15.90 -5.45
N ALA A 148 10.62 -15.97 -5.37
CA ALA A 148 11.36 -16.90 -4.50
C ALA A 148 12.49 -16.19 -3.76
N VAL A 149 12.72 -16.56 -2.50
CA VAL A 149 13.87 -16.13 -1.71
C VAL A 149 14.54 -17.40 -1.13
N PRO A 150 15.82 -17.63 -1.43
CA PRO A 150 16.50 -18.81 -0.94
C PRO A 150 17.01 -18.65 0.50
N HIS A 151 17.16 -19.77 1.18
CA HIS A 151 17.94 -19.83 2.42
C HIS A 151 19.47 -19.73 2.15
N PRO A 152 20.25 -19.14 3.07
CA PRO A 152 19.81 -18.45 4.28
C PRO A 152 19.05 -17.16 3.94
N LEU A 153 17.99 -16.88 4.70
CA LEU A 153 17.13 -15.73 4.41
C LEU A 153 17.90 -14.42 4.56
N ASP A 154 18.04 -13.68 3.47
CA ASP A 154 18.52 -12.29 3.49
C ASP A 154 17.36 -11.35 3.83
N PRO A 155 17.40 -10.62 4.96
CA PRO A 155 16.33 -9.72 5.36
C PRO A 155 16.01 -8.64 4.31
N ILE A 156 17.01 -8.14 3.59
CA ILE A 156 16.82 -7.10 2.57
C ILE A 156 16.10 -7.67 1.36
N ALA A 157 16.52 -8.84 0.88
CA ALA A 157 15.88 -9.51 -0.23
C ALA A 157 14.43 -9.89 0.11
N LEU A 158 14.22 -10.39 1.32
CA LEU A 158 12.90 -10.79 1.83
C LEU A 158 11.94 -9.59 1.93
N ALA A 159 12.38 -8.51 2.57
CA ALA A 159 11.58 -7.28 2.70
C ALA A 159 11.22 -6.70 1.33
N ARG A 160 12.19 -6.66 0.40
CA ARG A 160 11.96 -6.20 -0.98
C ARG A 160 10.94 -7.06 -1.71
N ALA A 161 11.06 -8.38 -1.63
CA ALA A 161 10.14 -9.31 -2.27
C ALA A 161 8.70 -9.12 -1.77
N VAL A 162 8.50 -9.00 -0.46
CA VAL A 162 7.19 -8.77 0.15
C VAL A 162 6.62 -7.41 -0.27
N ALA A 163 7.44 -6.36 -0.29
CA ALA A 163 7.00 -5.04 -0.74
C ALA A 163 6.59 -5.04 -2.22
N ASP A 164 7.35 -5.72 -3.07
CA ASP A 164 7.06 -5.81 -4.50
C ASP A 164 5.74 -6.57 -4.77
N LEU A 165 5.46 -7.62 -4.02
CA LEU A 165 4.19 -8.35 -4.12
C LEU A 165 3.02 -7.52 -3.57
N GLY A 166 3.21 -6.85 -2.45
CA GLY A 166 2.18 -6.00 -1.86
C GLY A 166 1.73 -4.85 -2.76
N ARG A 167 2.65 -4.27 -3.54
CA ARG A 167 2.31 -3.23 -4.54
C ARG A 167 1.47 -3.76 -5.69
N ARG A 168 1.61 -5.05 -6.05
CA ARG A 168 0.82 -5.66 -7.14
C ARG A 168 -0.62 -5.89 -6.74
N THR A 169 -0.87 -6.19 -5.48
CA THR A 169 -2.21 -6.46 -4.95
C THR A 169 -3.00 -5.17 -4.74
N ASN A 170 -2.32 -4.12 -4.31
CA ASN A 170 -2.90 -2.80 -4.07
C ASN A 170 -2.14 -1.76 -4.90
N PRO A 171 -2.34 -1.70 -6.24
CA PRO A 171 -1.77 -0.61 -7.01
C PRO A 171 -2.32 0.69 -6.44
N ALA A 172 -1.43 1.56 -5.97
CA ALA A 172 -1.80 2.90 -5.52
C ALA A 172 -2.56 3.59 -6.66
N GLY A 173 -3.87 3.83 -6.41
CA GLY A 173 -4.78 4.47 -7.33
C GLY A 173 -4.41 5.91 -7.66
#